data_1c90821cfb883d1fface521f4fa4dee5
#
_entry.id   1c90821cfb883d1fface521f4fa4dee5
#
_cell.length_a   1.000
_cell.length_b   1.000
_cell.length_c   1.000
_cell.angle_alpha   90.00
_cell.angle_beta   90.00
_cell.angle_gamma   90.00
#
_symmetry.space_group_name_H-M   'P 1'
#
loop_
_entity.id
_entity.type
_entity.pdbx_description
1 polymer ?
#
loop_
_entity_poly.entity_id
_entity_poly.type
_entity_poly.pdbx_seq_one_letter_code
_entity_poly.pdbx_strand_id
1 'polypeptide(L)'
;TLMGLLPTRGKLFYRGEDISAFTLEERVMMGIALVPEKRELFGTMTVEDNLELGGFRQMRMGNRQWRSRIDDVYDLFPRLKERRTQLSGTLSGGERQMLAVGRSLMSNPDVLMLDEPSLGLAPLIVKEIFSIIETLRKTGVTIVLVEQNARAALAVADYGYVLEMGEVSLHGPAAELAQDSRVIDTYLGAARKD
;
A
#
# COMPACT_ATOMS: atom_id res chain seq x y z
N THR A 1 -10.22 -9.43 1.42
CA THR A 1 -11.34 -9.38 2.36
C THR A 1 -11.59 -8.00 2.95
N LEU A 2 -10.57 -7.27 3.48
CA LEU A 2 -10.75 -5.94 4.10
C LEU A 2 -11.40 -4.91 3.17
N MET A 3 -11.21 -5.00 1.85
CA MET A 3 -11.92 -4.16 0.85
C MET A 3 -13.29 -4.70 0.44
N GLY A 4 -13.74 -5.83 0.94
CA GLY A 4 -15.01 -6.44 0.52
C GLY A 4 -14.98 -7.12 -0.84
N LEU A 5 -13.81 -7.33 -1.46
CA LEU A 5 -13.66 -8.03 -2.74
C LEU A 5 -13.90 -9.53 -2.63
N LEU A 6 -13.72 -10.09 -1.45
CA LEU A 6 -13.93 -11.52 -1.16
C LEU A 6 -14.85 -11.67 0.05
N PRO A 7 -15.67 -12.73 0.11
CA PRO A 7 -16.51 -13.03 1.26
C PRO A 7 -15.66 -13.14 2.53
N THR A 8 -16.16 -12.62 3.64
CA THR A 8 -15.52 -12.72 4.96
C THR A 8 -16.46 -13.37 5.96
N ARG A 9 -15.86 -14.04 6.95
CA ARG A 9 -16.56 -14.43 8.18
C ARG A 9 -16.05 -13.52 9.32
N GLY A 10 -16.95 -13.10 10.19
CA GLY A 10 -16.62 -12.21 11.31
C GLY A 10 -17.03 -10.77 11.04
N LYS A 11 -16.58 -9.87 11.91
CA LYS A 11 -16.93 -8.45 11.88
C LYS A 11 -15.71 -7.61 11.58
N LEU A 12 -15.92 -6.54 10.83
CA LEU A 12 -14.90 -5.54 10.53
C LEU A 12 -15.37 -4.18 11.07
N PHE A 13 -14.58 -3.59 11.95
CA PHE A 13 -14.85 -2.27 12.50
C PHE A 13 -13.86 -1.25 11.97
N TYR A 14 -14.37 -0.09 11.57
CA TYR A 14 -13.56 1.06 11.20
C TYR A 14 -14.07 2.29 11.95
N ARG A 15 -13.20 2.95 12.73
CA ARG A 15 -13.56 4.10 13.58
C ARG A 15 -14.78 3.84 14.49
N GLY A 16 -14.92 2.60 14.98
CA GLY A 16 -16.01 2.20 15.84
C GLY A 16 -17.32 1.79 15.13
N GLU A 17 -17.39 1.95 13.81
CA GLU A 17 -18.52 1.53 12.99
C GLU A 17 -18.32 0.13 12.41
N ASP A 18 -19.34 -0.72 12.45
CA ASP A 18 -19.31 -2.05 11.81
C ASP A 18 -19.53 -1.89 10.30
N ILE A 19 -18.46 -2.05 9.55
CA ILE A 19 -18.44 -1.92 8.08
C ILE A 19 -18.49 -3.27 7.36
N SER A 20 -18.83 -4.35 8.05
CA SER A 20 -18.81 -5.71 7.50
C SER A 20 -19.68 -5.87 6.25
N ALA A 21 -20.86 -5.20 6.24
CA ALA A 21 -21.81 -5.22 5.14
C ALA A 21 -21.55 -4.15 4.06
N PHE A 22 -20.58 -3.25 4.27
CA PHE A 22 -20.33 -2.15 3.33
C PHE A 22 -19.73 -2.66 2.03
N THR A 23 -20.18 -2.10 0.93
CA THR A 23 -19.66 -2.34 -0.42
C THR A 23 -18.23 -1.80 -0.55
N LEU A 24 -17.53 -2.21 -1.61
CA LEU A 24 -16.22 -1.66 -1.96
C LEU A 24 -16.26 -0.14 -2.10
N GLU A 25 -17.27 0.39 -2.80
CA GLU A 25 -17.43 1.82 -3.03
C GLU A 25 -17.60 2.60 -1.72
N GLU A 26 -18.45 2.11 -0.81
CA GLU A 26 -18.65 2.72 0.51
C GLU A 26 -17.34 2.76 1.31
N ARG A 27 -16.56 1.67 1.31
CA ARG A 27 -15.26 1.64 1.99
C ARG A 27 -14.26 2.62 1.36
N VAL A 28 -14.24 2.73 0.04
CA VAL A 28 -13.42 3.75 -0.66
C VAL A 28 -13.85 5.16 -0.24
N MET A 29 -15.17 5.42 -0.19
CA MET A 29 -15.69 6.73 0.25
C MET A 29 -15.35 7.04 1.71
N MET A 30 -15.20 6.04 2.58
CA MET A 30 -14.71 6.21 3.95
C MET A 30 -13.20 6.52 4.05
N GLY A 31 -12.47 6.45 2.95
CA GLY A 31 -11.03 6.75 2.93
C GLY A 31 -10.14 5.52 3.05
N ILE A 32 -10.64 4.34 2.75
CA ILE A 32 -9.87 3.12 2.70
C ILE A 32 -9.43 2.88 1.25
N ALA A 33 -8.13 2.77 1.00
CA ALA A 33 -7.57 2.51 -0.32
C ALA A 33 -6.73 1.22 -0.32
N LEU A 34 -6.67 0.53 -1.47
CA LEU A 34 -5.87 -0.68 -1.67
C LEU A 34 -4.97 -0.52 -2.89
N VAL A 35 -3.71 -0.86 -2.71
CA VAL A 35 -2.78 -1.17 -3.79
C VAL A 35 -2.64 -2.69 -3.86
N PRO A 36 -3.26 -3.36 -4.83
CA PRO A 36 -3.20 -4.81 -4.95
C PRO A 36 -1.85 -5.27 -5.51
N GLU A 37 -1.47 -6.51 -5.23
CA GLU A 37 -0.24 -7.16 -5.73
C GLU A 37 -0.05 -6.97 -7.25
N LYS A 38 -1.13 -7.18 -8.04
CA LYS A 38 -1.10 -7.04 -9.52
C LYS A 38 -1.12 -5.60 -10.02
N ARG A 39 -1.11 -4.59 -9.12
CA ARG A 39 -1.11 -3.14 -9.41
C ARG A 39 -2.35 -2.63 -10.15
N GLU A 40 -2.92 -3.42 -11.03
CA GLU A 40 -4.15 -3.19 -11.80
C GLU A 40 -4.22 -1.79 -12.45
N LEU A 41 -3.14 -1.43 -13.15
CA LEU A 41 -3.06 -0.18 -13.91
C LEU A 41 -3.75 -0.32 -15.26
N PHE A 42 -4.25 0.81 -15.75
CA PHE A 42 -4.82 0.91 -17.10
C PHE A 42 -3.69 1.12 -18.11
N GLY A 43 -3.13 0.03 -18.64
CA GLY A 43 -1.90 0.03 -19.46
C GLY A 43 -1.97 0.87 -20.73
N THR A 44 -3.16 1.10 -21.29
CA THR A 44 -3.42 1.92 -22.47
C THR A 44 -3.63 3.40 -22.15
N MET A 45 -3.63 3.77 -20.88
CA MET A 45 -3.73 5.15 -20.41
C MET A 45 -2.35 5.67 -19.98
N THR A 46 -2.20 6.97 -20.02
CA THR A 46 -0.96 7.63 -19.56
C THR A 46 -0.77 7.49 -18.05
N VAL A 47 0.41 7.84 -17.57
CA VAL A 47 0.70 7.98 -16.12
C VAL A 47 -0.28 8.97 -15.50
N GLU A 48 -0.43 10.15 -16.11
CA GLU A 48 -1.30 11.22 -15.61
C GLU A 48 -2.76 10.79 -15.56
N ASP A 49 -3.29 10.14 -16.62
CA ASP A 49 -4.66 9.62 -16.64
C ASP A 49 -4.90 8.58 -15.51
N ASN A 50 -3.93 7.67 -15.29
CA ASN A 50 -4.01 6.71 -14.19
C ASN A 50 -4.07 7.41 -12.82
N LEU A 51 -3.29 8.46 -12.62
CA LEU A 51 -3.32 9.24 -11.38
C LEU A 51 -4.67 9.96 -11.22
N GLU A 52 -5.17 10.61 -12.27
CA GLU A 52 -6.47 11.30 -12.25
C GLU A 52 -7.61 10.37 -11.85
N LEU A 53 -7.64 9.13 -12.35
CA LEU A 53 -8.64 8.13 -11.94
C LEU A 53 -8.63 7.87 -10.43
N GLY A 54 -7.47 7.94 -9.78
CA GLY A 54 -7.35 7.82 -8.32
C GLY A 54 -8.08 8.93 -7.54
N GLY A 55 -8.32 10.08 -8.17
CA GLY A 55 -9.04 11.22 -7.59
C GLY A 55 -10.56 11.03 -7.45
N PHE A 56 -11.12 9.88 -7.88
CA PHE A 56 -12.57 9.62 -7.89
C PHE A 56 -13.26 9.96 -6.56
N ARG A 57 -12.71 9.50 -5.41
CA ARG A 57 -13.26 9.80 -4.09
C ARG A 57 -13.35 11.30 -3.85
N GLN A 58 -12.28 12.04 -4.09
CA GLN A 58 -12.19 13.46 -3.87
C GLN A 58 -13.19 14.25 -4.77
N MET A 59 -13.31 13.83 -6.01
CA MET A 59 -14.27 14.39 -6.96
C MET A 59 -15.72 14.15 -6.47
N ARG A 60 -16.06 12.96 -6.02
CA ARG A 60 -17.38 12.59 -5.48
C ARG A 60 -17.73 13.38 -4.22
N MET A 61 -16.73 13.72 -3.39
CA MET A 61 -16.89 14.57 -2.20
C MET A 61 -17.01 16.06 -2.56
N GLY A 62 -16.98 16.44 -3.83
CA GLY A 62 -17.08 17.83 -4.28
C GLY A 62 -15.82 18.66 -4.07
N ASN A 63 -14.67 18.04 -3.81
CA ASN A 63 -13.40 18.74 -3.70
C ASN A 63 -12.95 19.22 -5.09
N ARG A 64 -13.13 20.52 -5.38
CA ARG A 64 -12.77 21.09 -6.68
C ARG A 64 -11.26 21.18 -6.92
N GLN A 65 -10.45 21.08 -5.87
CA GLN A 65 -8.98 21.16 -5.94
C GLN A 65 -8.31 19.77 -5.92
N TRP A 66 -9.06 18.71 -6.10
CA TRP A 66 -8.52 17.35 -6.03
C TRP A 66 -7.34 17.10 -7.00
N ARG A 67 -7.34 17.81 -8.15
CA ARG A 67 -6.25 17.68 -9.14
C ARG A 67 -4.91 18.22 -8.65
N SER A 68 -4.88 19.20 -7.74
CA SER A 68 -3.61 19.70 -7.20
C SER A 68 -2.83 18.65 -6.41
N ARG A 69 -3.51 17.60 -5.93
CA ARG A 69 -2.84 16.46 -5.28
C ARG A 69 -1.90 15.69 -6.21
N ILE A 70 -2.03 15.86 -7.53
CA ILE A 70 -1.10 15.24 -8.48
C ILE A 70 0.33 15.79 -8.30
N ASP A 71 0.45 17.06 -7.88
CA ASP A 71 1.75 17.66 -7.59
C ASP A 71 2.38 17.02 -6.34
N ASP A 72 1.59 16.76 -5.28
CA ASP A 72 2.06 16.04 -4.09
C ASP A 72 2.56 14.63 -4.44
N VAL A 73 1.84 13.94 -5.36
CA VAL A 73 2.26 12.62 -5.86
C VAL A 73 3.53 12.73 -6.69
N TYR A 74 3.68 13.75 -7.52
CA TYR A 74 4.89 13.97 -8.32
C TYR A 74 6.09 14.35 -7.46
N ASP A 75 5.88 15.01 -6.34
CA ASP A 75 6.96 15.33 -5.39
C ASP A 75 7.46 14.06 -4.68
N LEU A 76 6.56 13.11 -4.38
CA LEU A 76 6.92 11.79 -3.86
C LEU A 76 7.57 10.88 -4.92
N PHE A 77 7.15 11.02 -6.18
CA PHE A 77 7.57 10.17 -7.30
C PHE A 77 8.01 11.03 -8.51
N PRO A 78 9.16 11.71 -8.47
CA PRO A 78 9.61 12.60 -9.55
C PRO A 78 9.67 11.92 -10.92
N ARG A 79 9.99 10.61 -10.96
CA ARG A 79 10.02 9.81 -12.20
C ARG A 79 8.65 9.71 -12.88
N LEU A 80 7.56 9.73 -12.12
CA LEU A 80 6.21 9.74 -12.70
C LEU A 80 5.92 11.08 -13.38
N LYS A 81 6.40 12.20 -12.81
CA LYS A 81 6.29 13.53 -13.42
C LYS A 81 7.00 13.61 -14.77
N GLU A 82 8.23 13.08 -14.83
CA GLU A 82 9.04 13.02 -16.07
C GLU A 82 8.34 12.21 -17.17
N ARG A 83 7.54 11.22 -16.79
CA ARG A 83 6.85 10.26 -17.68
C ARG A 83 5.35 10.45 -17.76
N ARG A 84 4.83 11.61 -17.34
CA ARG A 84 3.39 11.84 -17.18
C ARG A 84 2.54 11.51 -18.41
N THR A 85 3.07 11.74 -19.60
CA THR A 85 2.40 11.47 -20.89
C THR A 85 2.71 10.08 -21.47
N GLN A 86 3.57 9.29 -20.79
CA GLN A 86 3.91 7.93 -21.22
C GLN A 86 2.79 6.97 -20.87
N LEU A 87 2.52 5.99 -21.77
CA LEU A 87 1.56 4.91 -21.50
C LEU A 87 2.06 4.03 -20.36
N SER A 88 1.22 3.80 -19.36
CA SER A 88 1.60 3.07 -18.12
C SER A 88 2.00 1.61 -18.38
N GLY A 89 1.50 1.01 -19.46
CA GLY A 89 1.89 -0.34 -19.88
C GLY A 89 3.35 -0.47 -20.30
N THR A 90 4.02 0.66 -20.66
CA THR A 90 5.42 0.69 -21.11
C THR A 90 6.42 1.00 -19.99
N LEU A 91 5.94 1.24 -18.79
CA LEU A 91 6.75 1.51 -17.61
C LEU A 91 7.46 0.24 -17.10
N SER A 92 8.61 0.42 -16.43
CA SER A 92 9.26 -0.65 -15.68
C SER A 92 8.38 -1.16 -14.52
N GLY A 93 8.72 -2.33 -13.97
CA GLY A 93 8.00 -2.88 -12.80
C GLY A 93 7.97 -1.95 -11.60
N GLY A 94 9.08 -1.27 -11.32
CA GLY A 94 9.18 -0.30 -10.23
C GLY A 94 8.36 0.96 -10.47
N GLU A 95 8.42 1.53 -11.68
CA GLU A 95 7.60 2.70 -12.05
C GLU A 95 6.11 2.38 -12.02
N ARG A 96 5.71 1.18 -12.44
CA ARG A 96 4.31 0.72 -12.29
C ARG A 96 3.89 0.61 -10.83
N GLN A 97 4.78 0.15 -9.94
CA GLN A 97 4.49 0.11 -8.50
C GLN A 97 4.31 1.51 -7.93
N MET A 98 5.21 2.44 -8.26
CA MET A 98 5.09 3.85 -7.87
C MET A 98 3.78 4.46 -8.37
N LEU A 99 3.40 4.17 -9.61
CA LEU A 99 2.14 4.66 -10.18
C LEU A 99 0.91 4.07 -9.47
N ALA A 100 0.91 2.79 -9.10
CA ALA A 100 -0.18 2.18 -8.36
C ALA A 100 -0.35 2.80 -6.96
N VAL A 101 0.76 3.04 -6.25
CA VAL A 101 0.76 3.75 -4.97
C VAL A 101 0.29 5.19 -5.17
N GLY A 102 0.86 5.92 -6.13
CA GLY A 102 0.49 7.32 -6.45
C GLY A 102 -0.99 7.45 -6.77
N ARG A 103 -1.55 6.55 -7.59
CA ARG A 103 -2.99 6.53 -7.91
C ARG A 103 -3.84 6.37 -6.65
N SER A 104 -3.44 5.52 -5.71
CA SER A 104 -4.17 5.34 -4.45
C SER A 104 -4.08 6.58 -3.56
N LEU A 105 -2.94 7.30 -3.55
CA LEU A 105 -2.76 8.54 -2.81
C LEU A 105 -3.63 9.70 -3.32
N MET A 106 -3.98 9.71 -4.61
CA MET A 106 -4.89 10.71 -5.19
C MET A 106 -6.27 10.69 -4.50
N SER A 107 -6.69 9.56 -3.92
CA SER A 107 -7.95 9.46 -3.16
C SER A 107 -7.90 10.18 -1.80
N ASN A 108 -6.72 10.64 -1.34
CA ASN A 108 -6.46 11.13 0.01
C ASN A 108 -6.91 10.12 1.07
N PRO A 109 -6.29 8.94 1.13
CA PRO A 109 -6.75 7.88 2.01
C PRO A 109 -6.41 8.17 3.48
N ASP A 110 -7.30 7.75 4.37
CA ASP A 110 -7.03 7.67 5.81
C ASP A 110 -6.32 6.35 6.15
N VAL A 111 -6.66 5.29 5.40
CA VAL A 111 -6.03 3.96 5.48
C VAL A 111 -5.58 3.53 4.09
N LEU A 112 -4.30 3.23 3.95
CA LEU A 112 -3.69 2.69 2.74
C LEU A 112 -3.27 1.24 2.99
N MET A 113 -3.90 0.31 2.27
CA MET A 113 -3.51 -1.10 2.28
C MET A 113 -2.58 -1.39 1.11
N LEU A 114 -1.47 -2.05 1.38
CA LEU A 114 -0.45 -2.43 0.40
C LEU A 114 -0.28 -3.95 0.45
N ASP A 115 -0.55 -4.60 -0.68
CA ASP A 115 -0.45 -6.06 -0.81
C ASP A 115 0.79 -6.42 -1.62
N GLU A 116 1.81 -6.99 -0.95
CA GLU A 116 3.12 -7.38 -1.51
C GLU A 116 3.76 -6.28 -2.38
N PRO A 117 3.90 -5.03 -1.88
CA PRO A 117 4.36 -3.92 -2.71
C PRO A 117 5.80 -4.08 -3.20
N SER A 118 6.61 -4.95 -2.58
CA SER A 118 8.00 -5.19 -2.97
C SER A 118 8.19 -6.35 -3.95
N LEU A 119 7.15 -7.13 -4.22
CA LEU A 119 7.25 -8.37 -4.97
C LEU A 119 7.78 -8.16 -6.40
N GLY A 120 8.84 -8.89 -6.75
CA GLY A 120 9.41 -8.87 -8.11
C GLY A 120 10.13 -7.58 -8.47
N LEU A 121 10.49 -6.75 -7.48
CA LEU A 121 11.21 -5.49 -7.70
C LEU A 121 12.71 -5.62 -7.41
N ALA A 122 13.51 -4.78 -8.10
CA ALA A 122 14.93 -4.67 -7.81
C ALA A 122 15.18 -4.10 -6.40
N PRO A 123 16.25 -4.51 -5.70
CA PRO A 123 16.52 -4.09 -4.31
C PRO A 123 16.52 -2.59 -4.08
N LEU A 124 16.97 -1.80 -5.06
CA LEU A 124 16.97 -0.34 -4.97
C LEU A 124 15.55 0.22 -4.94
N ILE A 125 14.67 -0.32 -5.78
CA ILE A 125 13.27 0.09 -5.84
C ILE A 125 12.52 -0.34 -4.57
N VAL A 126 12.83 -1.52 -4.04
CA VAL A 126 12.27 -1.97 -2.75
C VAL A 126 12.59 -0.95 -1.65
N LYS A 127 13.84 -0.51 -1.54
CA LYS A 127 14.24 0.51 -0.57
C LYS A 127 13.47 1.82 -0.75
N GLU A 128 13.28 2.25 -2.00
CA GLU A 128 12.54 3.46 -2.33
C GLU A 128 11.08 3.36 -1.89
N ILE A 129 10.40 2.25 -2.20
CA ILE A 129 9.01 2.00 -1.78
C ILE A 129 8.88 2.02 -0.24
N PHE A 130 9.78 1.35 0.48
CA PHE A 130 9.73 1.36 1.95
C PHE A 130 10.01 2.74 2.56
N SER A 131 10.91 3.53 1.95
CA SER A 131 11.12 4.93 2.34
C SER A 131 9.87 5.79 2.17
N ILE A 132 9.11 5.56 1.09
CA ILE A 132 7.84 6.24 0.85
C ILE A 132 6.78 5.81 1.87
N ILE A 133 6.68 4.51 2.18
CA ILE A 133 5.80 4.00 3.23
C ILE A 133 6.09 4.68 4.57
N GLU A 134 7.36 4.80 4.95
CA GLU A 134 7.77 5.50 6.17
C GLU A 134 7.38 6.99 6.13
N THR A 135 7.54 7.65 5.00
CA THR A 135 7.14 9.05 4.81
C THR A 135 5.63 9.22 4.98
N LEU A 136 4.83 8.37 4.33
CA LEU A 136 3.37 8.39 4.43
C LEU A 136 2.90 8.14 5.87
N ARG A 137 3.52 7.21 6.59
CA ARG A 137 3.24 6.97 8.01
C ARG A 137 3.44 8.24 8.84
N LYS A 138 4.53 8.98 8.60
CA LYS A 138 4.84 10.24 9.30
C LYS A 138 3.84 11.35 9.00
N THR A 139 3.15 11.30 7.85
CA THR A 139 2.08 12.27 7.52
C THR A 139 0.71 11.89 8.11
N GLY A 140 0.62 10.82 8.88
CA GLY A 140 -0.59 10.40 9.58
C GLY A 140 -1.50 9.43 8.82
N VAL A 141 -1.07 8.91 7.67
CA VAL A 141 -1.78 7.84 6.96
C VAL A 141 -1.59 6.52 7.72
N THR A 142 -2.67 5.86 8.06
CA THR A 142 -2.60 4.50 8.62
C THR A 142 -2.27 3.52 7.51
N ILE A 143 -1.23 2.69 7.70
CA ILE A 143 -0.80 1.72 6.69
C ILE A 143 -1.05 0.30 7.18
N VAL A 144 -1.71 -0.50 6.35
CA VAL A 144 -1.81 -1.96 6.50
C VAL A 144 -0.95 -2.59 5.41
N LEU A 145 0.19 -3.14 5.82
CA LEU A 145 1.18 -3.71 4.91
C LEU A 145 1.14 -5.23 4.99
N VAL A 146 0.91 -5.89 3.88
CA VAL A 146 1.10 -7.35 3.71
C VAL A 146 2.39 -7.55 2.93
N GLU A 147 3.34 -8.28 3.51
CA GLU A 147 4.67 -8.47 2.94
C GLU A 147 5.28 -9.80 3.32
N GLN A 148 5.95 -10.42 2.36
CA GLN A 148 6.76 -11.60 2.58
C GLN A 148 8.18 -11.24 3.07
N ASN A 149 8.68 -10.05 2.71
CA ASN A 149 9.95 -9.52 3.20
C ASN A 149 9.80 -9.01 4.64
N ALA A 150 9.72 -9.95 5.59
CA ALA A 150 9.49 -9.65 7.01
C ALA A 150 10.48 -8.64 7.59
N ARG A 151 11.78 -8.71 7.18
CA ARG A 151 12.81 -7.76 7.65
C ARG A 151 12.46 -6.32 7.26
N ALA A 152 12.10 -6.09 6.01
CA ALA A 152 11.77 -4.76 5.52
C ALA A 152 10.45 -4.26 6.12
N ALA A 153 9.44 -5.16 6.24
CA ALA A 153 8.15 -4.84 6.82
C ALA A 153 8.27 -4.42 8.30
N LEU A 154 8.97 -5.23 9.13
CA LEU A 154 9.16 -4.94 10.55
C LEU A 154 10.00 -3.69 10.81
N ALA A 155 10.88 -3.30 9.87
CA ALA A 155 11.69 -2.09 10.00
C ALA A 155 10.84 -0.80 9.91
N VAL A 156 9.67 -0.84 9.25
CA VAL A 156 8.80 0.33 9.05
C VAL A 156 7.48 0.24 9.84
N ALA A 157 7.13 -0.92 10.38
CA ALA A 157 5.91 -1.15 11.11
C ALA A 157 6.01 -0.73 12.58
N ASP A 158 4.87 -0.37 13.19
CA ASP A 158 4.72 -0.19 14.64
C ASP A 158 4.33 -1.52 15.31
N TYR A 159 3.49 -2.30 14.62
CA TYR A 159 2.92 -3.55 15.11
C TYR A 159 2.83 -4.58 13.99
N GLY A 160 3.03 -5.85 14.30
CA GLY A 160 3.00 -6.93 13.32
C GLY A 160 2.10 -8.09 13.73
N TYR A 161 1.61 -8.80 12.71
CA TYR A 161 0.92 -10.08 12.81
C TYR A 161 1.64 -11.07 11.90
N VAL A 162 2.10 -12.19 12.44
CA VAL A 162 2.69 -13.28 11.66
C VAL A 162 1.61 -14.30 11.38
N LEU A 163 1.35 -14.56 10.10
CA LEU A 163 0.35 -15.52 9.67
C LEU A 163 1.04 -16.82 9.18
N GLU A 164 0.60 -17.93 9.72
CA GLU A 164 1.04 -19.26 9.30
C GLU A 164 -0.20 -20.13 9.02
N MET A 165 -0.25 -20.75 7.86
CA MET A 165 -1.37 -21.61 7.43
C MET A 165 -2.75 -20.93 7.55
N GLY A 166 -2.79 -19.58 7.44
CA GLY A 166 -4.03 -18.81 7.54
C GLY A 166 -4.45 -18.41 8.96
N GLU A 167 -3.64 -18.75 9.97
CA GLU A 167 -3.87 -18.41 11.37
C GLU A 167 -2.80 -17.42 11.86
N VAL A 168 -3.15 -16.56 12.83
CA VAL A 168 -2.19 -15.69 13.49
C VAL A 168 -1.38 -16.50 14.48
N SER A 169 -0.10 -16.76 14.15
CA SER A 169 0.83 -17.51 15.02
C SER A 169 1.49 -16.62 16.06
N LEU A 170 1.80 -15.39 15.69
CA LEU A 170 2.44 -14.37 16.55
C LEU A 170 1.88 -12.99 16.25
N HIS A 171 1.86 -12.12 17.22
CA HIS A 171 1.61 -10.69 17.02
C HIS A 171 2.23 -9.87 18.15
N GLY A 172 2.57 -8.62 17.88
CA GLY A 172 3.16 -7.73 18.89
C GLY A 172 3.82 -6.50 18.27
N PRO A 173 4.46 -5.66 19.11
CA PRO A 173 5.29 -4.56 18.64
C PRO A 173 6.35 -5.06 17.65
N ALA A 174 6.52 -4.34 16.54
CA ALA A 174 7.44 -4.77 15.47
C ALA A 174 8.88 -4.95 15.96
N ALA A 175 9.33 -4.10 16.91
CA ALA A 175 10.66 -4.19 17.51
C ALA A 175 10.88 -5.49 18.32
N GLU A 176 9.83 -6.03 18.95
CA GLU A 176 9.86 -7.30 19.68
C GLU A 176 9.85 -8.49 18.70
N LEU A 177 8.97 -8.44 17.70
CA LEU A 177 8.90 -9.47 16.66
C LEU A 177 10.21 -9.59 15.87
N ALA A 178 10.90 -8.49 15.61
CA ALA A 178 12.20 -8.49 14.92
C ALA A 178 13.30 -9.21 15.71
N GLN A 179 13.11 -9.43 17.01
CA GLN A 179 14.05 -10.13 17.91
C GLN A 179 13.55 -11.54 18.30
N ASP A 180 12.33 -11.91 17.96
CA ASP A 180 11.77 -13.23 18.27
C ASP A 180 12.49 -14.31 17.44
N SER A 181 13.02 -15.34 18.12
CA SER A 181 13.79 -16.41 17.47
C SER A 181 12.98 -17.15 16.39
N ARG A 182 11.66 -17.33 16.58
CA ARG A 182 10.77 -17.99 15.60
C ARG A 182 10.66 -17.17 14.32
N VAL A 183 10.57 -15.85 14.45
CA VAL A 183 10.54 -14.93 13.29
C VAL A 183 11.91 -14.92 12.59
N ILE A 184 12.99 -14.88 13.38
CA ILE A 184 14.36 -14.90 12.85
C ILE A 184 14.62 -16.19 12.07
N ASP A 185 14.32 -17.34 12.66
CA ASP A 185 14.60 -18.63 12.06
C ASP A 185 13.75 -18.91 10.80
N THR A 186 12.48 -18.46 10.82
CA THR A 186 11.53 -18.76 9.73
C THR A 186 11.62 -17.75 8.58
N TYR A 187 11.73 -16.44 8.90
CA TYR A 187 11.52 -15.38 7.90
C TYR A 187 12.74 -14.46 7.70
N LEU A 188 13.62 -14.31 8.71
CA LEU A 188 14.75 -13.39 8.58
C LEU A 188 16.03 -14.07 8.11
N GLY A 189 16.04 -15.40 8.10
CA GLY A 189 17.20 -16.22 7.83
C GLY A 189 18.23 -16.11 8.96
N ALA A 190 18.77 -17.23 9.45
CA ALA A 190 19.95 -17.18 10.30
C ALA A 190 21.03 -16.40 9.54
N ALA A 191 21.59 -15.35 10.14
CA ALA A 191 22.79 -14.73 9.62
C ALA A 191 23.81 -15.87 9.44
N ARG A 192 24.12 -16.23 8.18
CA ARG A 192 25.27 -17.13 7.93
C ARG A 192 26.46 -16.47 8.61
N LYS A 193 26.91 -17.06 9.70
CA LYS A 193 28.24 -16.81 10.24
C LYS A 193 29.18 -17.46 9.25
N ASP A 194 29.70 -16.69 8.31
CA ASP A 194 30.97 -16.99 7.62
C ASP A 194 32.10 -16.48 8.48
#